data_b7d603f64a24762c15d5b76f495b56f5
#
_entry.id   b7d603f64a24762c15d5b76f495b56f5
#
_cell.length_a   1.000
_cell.length_b   1.000
_cell.length_c   1.000
_cell.angle_alpha   90.00
_cell.angle_beta   90.00
_cell.angle_gamma   90.00
#
_symmetry.space_group_name_H-M   'P 1'
#
loop_
_entity.id
_entity.type
_entity.pdbx_description
1 polymer ?
#
loop_
_entity_poly.entity_id
_entity_poly.type
_entity_poly.pdbx_seq_one_letter_code
_entity_poly.pdbx_strand_id
1 'polypeptide(L)'
;MSASTSRPAISSPQKEPASTAARFSSARRVAHAGVENLQLISRFSKKGTAQNSAFGVEYKFYDDECHAQVGVRLGNAENVWVRRLTSYHIDVAVSVSGGVRWATVQDVNCLEPVSGTGGERRYSFTNSGGTLVLNQRNYARFTRHGFIVMGNVMGPNVFLADRTDYQFDANEPHLRWSTGGLYDNVKGRIYVQNRWNNGTAHGWSGANYTLYNNEGKFIISQSPLAANYLFGQSDAADRLPFVMAEVDPGNVPNYKACEYSVGRKMTPQSLYLQQLRDRLGPEAVAA
;
A
#
# COMPACT_ATOMS: atom_id res chain seq x y z
N MET A 1 64.12 -34.72 -0.61
CA MET A 1 62.93 -34.26 0.16
C MET A 1 61.83 -34.03 -0.84
N SER A 2 60.88 -34.97 -0.92
CA SER A 2 59.79 -34.97 -1.89
C SER A 2 58.53 -34.43 -1.16
N ALA A 3 58.00 -33.32 -1.61
CA ALA A 3 56.77 -32.74 -1.10
C ALA A 3 55.57 -33.32 -1.86
N SER A 4 54.76 -34.11 -1.17
CA SER A 4 53.50 -34.65 -1.65
C SER A 4 52.41 -33.57 -1.48
N THR A 5 51.89 -33.06 -2.58
CA THR A 5 50.69 -32.21 -2.60
C THR A 5 49.45 -33.09 -2.74
N SER A 6 48.75 -33.32 -1.63
CA SER A 6 47.43 -33.94 -1.67
C SER A 6 46.37 -32.92 -2.13
N ARG A 7 45.72 -33.17 -3.26
CA ARG A 7 44.51 -32.46 -3.70
C ARG A 7 43.34 -32.79 -2.78
N PRO A 8 42.53 -31.81 -2.38
CA PRO A 8 41.30 -32.13 -1.65
C PRO A 8 40.31 -32.83 -2.59
N ALA A 9 39.65 -33.85 -2.08
CA ALA A 9 38.60 -34.59 -2.78
C ALA A 9 37.42 -33.69 -3.06
N ILE A 10 37.00 -33.65 -4.33
CA ILE A 10 35.76 -33.01 -4.74
C ILE A 10 34.63 -33.84 -4.17
N SER A 11 33.89 -33.27 -3.21
CA SER A 11 32.67 -33.89 -2.68
C SER A 11 31.65 -34.05 -3.81
N SER A 12 31.08 -35.25 -3.92
CA SER A 12 30.01 -35.59 -4.83
C SER A 12 28.85 -34.59 -4.68
N PRO A 13 28.15 -34.20 -5.77
CA PRO A 13 27.03 -33.29 -5.68
C PRO A 13 25.96 -33.87 -4.78
N GLN A 14 25.65 -33.15 -3.69
CA GLN A 14 24.49 -33.48 -2.86
C GLN A 14 23.26 -33.44 -3.76
N LYS A 15 22.53 -34.55 -3.78
CA LYS A 15 21.23 -34.62 -4.43
C LYS A 15 20.33 -33.55 -3.78
N GLU A 16 19.99 -32.53 -4.51
CA GLU A 16 18.99 -31.56 -4.05
C GLU A 16 17.72 -32.31 -3.69
N PRO A 17 17.08 -32.01 -2.55
CA PRO A 17 15.79 -32.61 -2.22
C PRO A 17 14.84 -32.24 -3.34
N ALA A 18 14.18 -33.24 -3.92
CA ALA A 18 13.16 -33.04 -4.93
C ALA A 18 12.19 -31.97 -4.43
N SER A 19 12.07 -30.86 -5.16
CA SER A 19 11.12 -29.80 -4.86
C SER A 19 9.74 -30.42 -4.85
N THR A 20 9.19 -30.66 -3.67
CA THR A 20 7.81 -31.07 -3.51
C THR A 20 6.97 -29.89 -3.96
N ALA A 21 6.51 -29.90 -5.20
CA ALA A 21 5.54 -28.94 -5.68
C ALA A 21 4.33 -29.04 -4.74
N ALA A 22 4.16 -28.05 -3.87
CA ALA A 22 3.01 -27.97 -3.01
C ALA A 22 1.78 -27.91 -3.91
N ARG A 23 0.98 -28.98 -3.97
CA ARG A 23 -0.35 -28.92 -4.55
C ARG A 23 -1.17 -27.99 -3.67
N PHE A 24 -1.29 -26.75 -4.08
CA PHE A 24 -2.33 -25.90 -3.53
C PHE A 24 -3.67 -26.49 -3.94
N SER A 25 -4.34 -27.17 -3.02
CA SER A 25 -5.77 -27.47 -3.21
C SER A 25 -6.45 -26.14 -3.44
N SER A 26 -7.17 -25.98 -4.53
CA SER A 26 -7.97 -24.79 -4.78
C SER A 26 -9.08 -24.75 -3.74
N ALA A 27 -8.81 -24.14 -2.58
CA ALA A 27 -9.88 -23.76 -1.69
C ALA A 27 -10.89 -22.99 -2.55
N ARG A 28 -12.15 -23.39 -2.53
CA ARG A 28 -13.19 -22.74 -3.33
C ARG A 28 -13.25 -21.28 -2.93
N ARG A 29 -12.80 -20.39 -3.81
CA ARG A 29 -12.94 -18.96 -3.62
C ARG A 29 -14.36 -18.54 -3.91
N VAL A 30 -14.85 -17.55 -3.18
CA VAL A 30 -16.02 -16.80 -3.63
C VAL A 30 -15.62 -16.07 -4.90
N ALA A 31 -16.40 -16.22 -5.96
CA ALA A 31 -16.07 -15.62 -7.25
C ALA A 31 -17.26 -14.86 -7.84
N HIS A 32 -16.95 -13.84 -8.67
CA HIS A 32 -17.93 -13.03 -9.39
C HIS A 32 -19.00 -12.42 -8.46
N ALA A 33 -18.57 -11.87 -7.34
CA ALA A 33 -19.43 -11.25 -6.33
C ALA A 33 -18.92 -9.85 -5.96
N GLY A 34 -19.82 -8.98 -5.53
CA GLY A 34 -19.46 -7.64 -5.12
C GLY A 34 -20.41 -7.02 -4.13
N VAL A 35 -19.93 -5.95 -3.52
CA VAL A 35 -20.68 -5.07 -2.62
C VAL A 35 -20.72 -3.69 -3.23
N GLU A 36 -21.92 -3.14 -3.43
CA GLU A 36 -22.05 -1.85 -4.10
C GLU A 36 -23.27 -1.05 -3.67
N ASN A 37 -23.19 0.28 -3.90
CA ASN A 37 -24.30 1.21 -3.67
C ASN A 37 -24.79 1.24 -2.21
N LEU A 38 -23.85 1.28 -1.25
CA LEU A 38 -24.15 1.24 0.18
C LEU A 38 -23.59 2.45 0.92
N GLN A 39 -24.30 2.82 1.97
CA GLN A 39 -23.78 3.69 3.01
C GLN A 39 -23.67 2.89 4.30
N LEU A 40 -22.47 2.88 4.89
CA LEU A 40 -22.19 2.22 6.16
C LEU A 40 -21.93 3.28 7.22
N ILE A 41 -22.67 3.25 8.30
CA ILE A 41 -22.51 4.22 9.40
C ILE A 41 -22.37 3.43 10.69
N SER A 42 -21.22 3.53 11.36
CA SER A 42 -21.03 2.94 12.68
C SER A 42 -21.59 3.87 13.75
N ARG A 43 -22.26 3.28 14.75
CA ARG A 43 -22.54 3.96 16.00
C ARG A 43 -21.28 4.01 16.84
N PHE A 44 -21.12 5.07 17.60
CA PHE A 44 -19.97 5.24 18.49
C PHE A 44 -20.34 6.11 19.69
N SER A 45 -19.54 6.04 20.76
CA SER A 45 -19.68 6.88 21.94
C SER A 45 -18.98 8.22 21.71
N LYS A 46 -19.64 9.32 22.05
CA LYS A 46 -19.05 10.67 22.02
C LYS A 46 -18.33 11.05 23.32
N LYS A 47 -18.01 10.08 24.17
CA LYS A 47 -17.21 10.29 25.38
C LYS A 47 -15.72 10.38 24.98
N GLY A 48 -14.95 11.19 25.70
CA GLY A 48 -13.51 11.29 25.47
C GLY A 48 -13.09 12.06 24.21
N THR A 49 -13.84 13.11 23.83
CA THR A 49 -13.49 13.92 22.66
C THR A 49 -12.21 14.73 22.89
N ALA A 50 -11.20 14.53 22.08
CA ALA A 50 -10.09 15.45 21.93
C ALA A 50 -10.31 16.32 20.68
N GLN A 51 -10.07 17.60 20.77
CA GLN A 51 -9.95 18.47 19.59
C GLN A 51 -8.53 18.35 19.03
N ASN A 52 -8.42 18.18 17.74
CA ASN A 52 -7.12 18.21 17.07
C ASN A 52 -7.14 19.27 15.97
N SER A 53 -6.37 20.35 16.20
CA SER A 53 -6.21 21.43 15.24
C SER A 53 -5.07 21.18 14.23
N ALA A 54 -4.54 19.97 14.15
CA ALA A 54 -3.35 19.64 13.36
C ALA A 54 -3.45 20.03 11.88
N PHE A 55 -4.65 20.24 11.38
CA PHE A 55 -4.90 20.57 9.97
C PHE A 55 -5.58 21.93 9.74
N GLY A 56 -5.69 22.76 10.79
CA GLY A 56 -6.39 24.03 10.69
C GLY A 56 -7.91 23.91 10.49
N VAL A 57 -8.47 22.74 10.70
CA VAL A 57 -9.92 22.45 10.63
C VAL A 57 -10.39 21.95 11.98
N GLU A 58 -11.62 22.33 12.36
CA GLU A 58 -12.27 21.75 13.53
C GLU A 58 -12.64 20.30 13.22
N TYR A 59 -11.88 19.36 13.79
CA TYR A 59 -12.22 17.95 13.77
C TYR A 59 -12.19 17.39 15.18
N LYS A 60 -13.31 16.81 15.58
CA LYS A 60 -13.44 16.18 16.90
C LYS A 60 -13.04 14.72 16.80
N PHE A 61 -11.93 14.37 17.43
CA PHE A 61 -11.56 12.97 17.60
C PHE A 61 -12.35 12.40 18.77
N TYR A 62 -12.99 11.30 18.51
CA TYR A 62 -13.62 10.50 19.55
C TYR A 62 -12.68 9.32 19.84
N ASP A 63 -12.51 9.02 21.11
CA ASP A 63 -11.70 7.90 21.56
C ASP A 63 -12.62 6.73 21.90
N ASP A 64 -13.24 6.19 20.88
CA ASP A 64 -14.14 5.04 20.99
C ASP A 64 -13.62 3.88 20.15
N GLU A 65 -13.18 2.83 20.82
CA GLU A 65 -12.73 1.59 20.19
C GLU A 65 -13.85 0.52 20.10
N CYS A 66 -15.05 0.83 20.62
CA CYS A 66 -16.20 -0.08 20.60
C CYS A 66 -17.14 0.17 19.42
N HIS A 67 -16.59 0.56 18.29
CA HIS A 67 -17.31 0.80 17.04
C HIS A 67 -16.96 -0.24 15.96
N ALA A 68 -17.65 -0.22 14.83
CA ALA A 68 -17.30 -1.09 13.71
C ALA A 68 -15.95 -0.66 13.11
N GLN A 69 -14.96 -1.54 13.19
CA GLN A 69 -13.61 -1.24 12.70
C GLN A 69 -13.46 -1.44 11.20
N VAL A 70 -14.16 -2.40 10.60
CA VAL A 70 -14.06 -2.74 9.18
C VAL A 70 -15.43 -2.74 8.53
N GLY A 71 -15.60 -1.98 7.46
CA GLY A 71 -16.84 -1.91 6.68
C GLY A 71 -17.03 -3.15 5.82
N VAL A 72 -16.14 -3.40 4.88
CA VAL A 72 -16.16 -4.56 4.00
C VAL A 72 -14.83 -5.29 4.06
N ARG A 73 -14.88 -6.61 4.28
CA ARG A 73 -13.70 -7.47 4.21
C ARG A 73 -13.81 -8.45 3.05
N LEU A 74 -12.86 -8.39 2.14
CA LEU A 74 -12.67 -9.40 1.10
C LEU A 74 -11.64 -10.42 1.58
N GLY A 75 -11.97 -11.69 1.51
CA GLY A 75 -11.08 -12.78 1.91
C GLY A 75 -11.35 -14.03 1.09
N ASN A 76 -10.30 -14.72 0.67
CA ASN A 76 -10.39 -15.95 -0.13
C ASN A 76 -11.39 -15.83 -1.31
N ALA A 77 -11.22 -14.81 -2.14
CA ALA A 77 -12.15 -14.43 -3.20
C ALA A 77 -11.41 -14.08 -4.50
N GLU A 78 -12.11 -14.19 -5.63
CA GLU A 78 -11.57 -13.82 -6.93
C GLU A 78 -12.64 -13.19 -7.84
N ASN A 79 -12.22 -12.29 -8.74
CA ASN A 79 -13.12 -11.52 -9.59
C ASN A 79 -14.22 -10.83 -8.77
N VAL A 80 -13.81 -10.10 -7.75
CA VAL A 80 -14.72 -9.46 -6.78
C VAL A 80 -14.57 -7.95 -6.79
N TRP A 81 -15.61 -7.25 -6.33
CA TRP A 81 -15.55 -5.79 -6.30
C TRP A 81 -16.26 -5.19 -5.09
N VAL A 82 -15.79 -3.98 -4.72
CA VAL A 82 -16.48 -3.05 -3.84
C VAL A 82 -16.55 -1.72 -4.56
N ARG A 83 -17.75 -1.18 -4.76
CA ARG A 83 -17.90 0.08 -5.49
C ARG A 83 -19.06 0.94 -5.01
N ARG A 84 -18.91 2.26 -5.17
CA ARG A 84 -19.96 3.24 -4.80
C ARG A 84 -20.44 3.05 -3.37
N LEU A 85 -19.48 3.04 -2.43
CA LEU A 85 -19.74 2.87 -1.01
C LEU A 85 -19.23 4.10 -0.25
N THR A 86 -19.97 4.55 0.74
CA THR A 86 -19.49 5.56 1.69
C THR A 86 -19.56 5.01 3.11
N SER A 87 -18.44 5.03 3.82
CA SER A 87 -18.36 4.64 5.23
C SER A 87 -18.13 5.84 6.13
N TYR A 88 -18.87 5.92 7.22
CA TYR A 88 -18.70 6.90 8.28
C TYR A 88 -18.38 6.23 9.59
N HIS A 89 -17.47 6.81 10.36
CA HIS A 89 -17.09 6.36 11.70
C HIS A 89 -16.55 4.93 11.73
N ILE A 90 -15.91 4.50 10.65
CA ILE A 90 -15.31 3.19 10.49
C ILE A 90 -13.83 3.41 10.13
N ASP A 91 -12.92 2.69 10.75
CA ASP A 91 -11.48 2.89 10.53
C ASP A 91 -11.00 2.38 9.18
N VAL A 92 -11.56 1.26 8.74
CA VAL A 92 -11.19 0.59 7.49
C VAL A 92 -12.44 0.44 6.63
N ALA A 93 -12.57 1.23 5.57
CA ALA A 93 -13.71 1.11 4.65
C ALA A 93 -13.68 -0.25 3.93
N VAL A 94 -12.53 -0.63 3.39
CA VAL A 94 -12.33 -1.90 2.69
C VAL A 94 -11.01 -2.54 3.09
N SER A 95 -11.08 -3.79 3.51
CA SER A 95 -9.93 -4.64 3.82
C SER A 95 -9.84 -5.80 2.84
N VAL A 96 -8.73 -5.89 2.11
CA VAL A 96 -8.41 -7.01 1.23
C VAL A 96 -7.43 -7.91 1.95
N SER A 97 -7.78 -9.16 2.22
CA SER A 97 -6.98 -10.11 2.95
C SER A 97 -6.45 -11.27 2.08
N GLY A 98 -5.79 -12.23 2.71
CA GLY A 98 -5.16 -13.33 1.99
C GLY A 98 -6.12 -14.15 1.13
N GLY A 99 -5.59 -14.68 0.02
CA GLY A 99 -6.34 -15.49 -0.93
C GLY A 99 -7.22 -14.70 -1.90
N VAL A 100 -7.18 -13.37 -1.87
CA VAL A 100 -7.89 -12.52 -2.83
C VAL A 100 -7.04 -12.27 -4.07
N ARG A 101 -7.66 -12.32 -5.24
CA ARG A 101 -7.07 -11.94 -6.52
C ARG A 101 -8.11 -11.38 -7.47
N TRP A 102 -7.66 -10.49 -8.38
CA TRP A 102 -8.56 -9.79 -9.31
C TRP A 102 -9.70 -9.09 -8.58
N ALA A 103 -9.35 -8.25 -7.63
CA ALA A 103 -10.30 -7.43 -6.90
C ALA A 103 -10.25 -5.98 -7.37
N THR A 104 -11.42 -5.35 -7.47
CA THR A 104 -11.53 -3.91 -7.74
C THR A 104 -12.25 -3.22 -6.60
N VAL A 105 -11.61 -2.20 -6.04
CA VAL A 105 -12.20 -1.29 -5.04
C VAL A 105 -12.24 0.10 -5.67
N GLN A 106 -13.44 0.61 -5.95
CA GLN A 106 -13.58 1.86 -6.67
C GLN A 106 -14.72 2.74 -6.17
N ASP A 107 -14.51 4.06 -6.27
CA ASP A 107 -15.53 5.06 -5.93
C ASP A 107 -16.04 4.87 -4.49
N VAL A 108 -15.12 4.58 -3.56
CA VAL A 108 -15.41 4.35 -2.15
C VAL A 108 -14.87 5.51 -1.31
N ASN A 109 -15.68 5.99 -0.37
CA ASN A 109 -15.30 7.04 0.56
C ASN A 109 -15.17 6.48 1.99
N CYS A 110 -14.06 6.82 2.68
CA CYS A 110 -13.84 6.56 4.09
C CYS A 110 -13.78 7.89 4.84
N LEU A 111 -14.84 8.17 5.61
CA LEU A 111 -15.05 9.48 6.19
C LEU A 111 -15.17 9.41 7.71
N GLU A 112 -14.47 10.34 8.38
CA GLU A 112 -14.64 10.63 9.81
C GLU A 112 -14.47 9.42 10.73
N PRO A 113 -13.33 8.71 10.65
CA PRO A 113 -13.04 7.63 11.56
C PRO A 113 -12.97 8.14 13.01
N VAL A 114 -13.38 7.32 13.98
CA VAL A 114 -13.59 7.74 15.36
C VAL A 114 -12.65 7.12 16.40
N SER A 115 -11.68 6.34 15.97
CA SER A 115 -10.66 5.80 16.87
C SER A 115 -9.49 6.77 17.06
N GLY A 116 -8.54 6.42 17.92
CA GLY A 116 -7.27 7.12 18.04
C GLY A 116 -6.47 7.15 16.75
N THR A 117 -5.34 7.89 16.73
CA THR A 117 -4.45 8.03 15.56
C THR A 117 -3.19 7.19 15.67
N GLY A 118 -3.05 6.38 16.71
CA GLY A 118 -1.90 5.50 16.96
C GLY A 118 -2.21 4.02 16.71
N GLY A 119 -1.16 3.19 16.75
CA GLY A 119 -1.30 1.75 16.55
C GLY A 119 -1.82 1.40 15.15
N GLU A 120 -2.64 0.37 15.03
CA GLU A 120 -3.19 -0.13 13.77
C GLU A 120 -4.53 0.53 13.38
N ARG A 121 -4.74 1.78 13.78
CA ARG A 121 -6.00 2.51 13.61
C ARG A 121 -5.98 3.41 12.39
N ARG A 122 -7.17 3.69 11.83
CA ARG A 122 -7.40 4.61 10.70
C ARG A 122 -6.63 4.23 9.43
N TYR A 123 -6.67 2.94 9.10
CA TYR A 123 -6.14 2.40 7.86
C TYR A 123 -7.26 2.24 6.85
N SER A 124 -7.61 3.30 6.13
CA SER A 124 -8.89 3.39 5.39
C SER A 124 -9.08 2.32 4.32
N PHE A 125 -8.03 1.98 3.58
CA PHE A 125 -8.03 0.91 2.57
C PHE A 125 -6.79 0.03 2.78
N THR A 126 -7.00 -1.23 3.17
CA THR A 126 -5.91 -2.14 3.50
C THR A 126 -5.80 -3.30 2.52
N ASN A 127 -4.58 -3.64 2.14
CA ASN A 127 -4.28 -4.88 1.46
C ASN A 127 -3.26 -5.67 2.28
N SER A 128 -3.67 -6.79 2.86
CA SER A 128 -2.84 -7.66 3.70
C SER A 128 -2.59 -9.06 3.10
N GLY A 129 -2.78 -9.22 1.79
CA GLY A 129 -2.48 -10.49 1.13
C GLY A 129 -3.18 -10.70 -0.21
N GLY A 130 -3.82 -9.66 -0.75
CA GLY A 130 -4.40 -9.70 -2.11
C GLY A 130 -3.36 -9.39 -3.18
N THR A 131 -3.48 -10.06 -4.33
CA THR A 131 -2.70 -9.77 -5.54
C THR A 131 -3.63 -9.41 -6.70
N LEU A 132 -3.16 -8.62 -7.66
CA LEU A 132 -3.99 -8.12 -8.77
C LEU A 132 -5.19 -7.30 -8.25
N VAL A 133 -4.92 -6.45 -7.25
CA VAL A 133 -5.92 -5.57 -6.64
C VAL A 133 -5.81 -4.19 -7.27
N LEU A 134 -6.90 -3.69 -7.80
CA LEU A 134 -7.04 -2.32 -8.26
C LEU A 134 -7.87 -1.52 -7.26
N ASN A 135 -7.25 -0.50 -6.66
CA ASN A 135 -7.94 0.60 -5.98
C ASN A 135 -8.01 1.76 -6.96
N GLN A 136 -9.19 2.35 -7.18
CA GLN A 136 -9.29 3.50 -8.07
C GLN A 136 -10.38 4.48 -7.66
N ARG A 137 -10.06 5.77 -7.73
CA ARG A 137 -10.96 6.89 -7.44
C ARG A 137 -11.59 6.82 -6.06
N ASN A 138 -10.85 6.26 -5.10
CA ASN A 138 -11.29 6.21 -3.71
C ASN A 138 -10.84 7.45 -2.95
N TYR A 139 -11.55 7.76 -1.89
CA TYR A 139 -11.28 8.93 -1.07
C TYR A 139 -11.26 8.58 0.42
N ALA A 140 -10.26 9.08 1.14
CA ALA A 140 -10.21 9.00 2.60
C ALA A 140 -9.81 10.36 3.21
N ARG A 141 -10.38 10.68 4.36
CA ARG A 141 -9.97 11.87 5.12
C ARG A 141 -9.84 11.57 6.60
N PHE A 142 -9.01 12.37 7.28
CA PHE A 142 -8.64 12.18 8.68
C PHE A 142 -8.09 10.78 8.95
N THR A 143 -7.45 10.22 7.95
CA THR A 143 -6.84 8.89 7.98
C THR A 143 -5.41 8.96 8.53
N ARG A 144 -4.94 7.89 9.15
CA ARG A 144 -3.52 7.74 9.41
C ARG A 144 -2.82 7.23 8.16
N HIS A 145 -3.21 6.07 7.67
CA HIS A 145 -2.75 5.52 6.40
C HIS A 145 -3.96 5.29 5.49
N GLY A 146 -4.09 6.08 4.44
CA GLY A 146 -5.25 6.00 3.55
C GLY A 146 -5.24 4.73 2.71
N PHE A 147 -4.19 4.53 1.93
CA PHE A 147 -4.00 3.39 1.03
C PHE A 147 -2.75 2.65 1.43
N ILE A 148 -2.92 1.48 2.04
CA ILE A 148 -1.84 0.76 2.71
C ILE A 148 -1.73 -0.69 2.21
N VAL A 149 -0.48 -1.13 1.97
CA VAL A 149 -0.15 -2.52 1.70
C VAL A 149 0.65 -3.06 2.87
N MET A 150 0.17 -4.12 3.49
CA MET A 150 0.80 -4.75 4.63
C MET A 150 2.02 -5.60 4.23
N GLY A 151 2.69 -6.21 5.18
CA GLY A 151 3.92 -6.94 4.93
C GLY A 151 3.78 -8.18 4.07
N ASN A 152 4.81 -8.47 3.29
CA ASN A 152 4.93 -9.66 2.44
C ASN A 152 3.83 -9.82 1.37
N VAL A 153 3.15 -8.73 1.04
CA VAL A 153 2.12 -8.75 -0.02
C VAL A 153 2.79 -8.68 -1.38
N MET A 154 2.46 -9.60 -2.24
CA MET A 154 2.96 -9.63 -3.61
C MET A 154 2.01 -8.93 -4.56
N GLY A 155 2.57 -8.08 -5.43
CA GLY A 155 1.85 -7.45 -6.52
C GLY A 155 1.58 -8.40 -7.71
N PRO A 156 1.13 -7.80 -8.84
CA PRO A 156 0.92 -6.36 -8.99
C PRO A 156 -0.34 -5.86 -8.28
N ASN A 157 -0.22 -4.71 -7.61
CA ASN A 157 -1.34 -4.01 -6.98
C ASN A 157 -1.31 -2.53 -7.39
N VAL A 158 -2.45 -1.92 -7.65
CA VAL A 158 -2.54 -0.56 -8.20
C VAL A 158 -3.44 0.32 -7.34
N PHE A 159 -2.99 1.55 -7.11
CA PHE A 159 -3.74 2.67 -6.56
C PHE A 159 -3.81 3.75 -7.65
N LEU A 160 -4.99 3.96 -8.23
CA LEU A 160 -5.21 4.82 -9.39
C LEU A 160 -6.14 5.98 -9.07
N ALA A 161 -5.64 7.19 -9.18
CA ALA A 161 -6.41 8.42 -8.96
C ALA A 161 -7.14 8.43 -7.58
N ASP A 162 -6.57 7.76 -6.62
CA ASP A 162 -7.02 7.76 -5.23
C ASP A 162 -6.60 9.06 -4.53
N ARG A 163 -7.36 9.47 -3.52
CA ARG A 163 -7.09 10.73 -2.81
C ARG A 163 -7.22 10.59 -1.31
N THR A 164 -6.30 11.24 -0.59
CA THR A 164 -6.38 11.41 0.86
C THR A 164 -6.23 12.87 1.25
N ASP A 165 -7.09 13.34 2.15
CA ASP A 165 -6.98 14.66 2.77
C ASP A 165 -6.80 14.51 4.30
N TYR A 166 -6.15 15.51 4.93
CA TYR A 166 -5.94 15.53 6.38
C TYR A 166 -5.32 14.24 6.92
N GLN A 167 -4.21 13.82 6.30
CA GLN A 167 -3.49 12.62 6.70
C GLN A 167 -2.61 12.87 7.93
N PHE A 168 -2.68 11.99 8.91
CA PHE A 168 -1.75 11.97 10.04
C PHE A 168 -0.40 11.36 9.66
N ASP A 169 -0.42 10.38 8.74
CA ASP A 169 0.76 9.72 8.20
C ASP A 169 0.59 9.52 6.67
N ALA A 170 1.21 8.57 6.02
CA ALA A 170 1.25 8.44 4.57
C ALA A 170 0.49 7.22 4.04
N ASN A 171 0.13 7.26 2.76
CA ASN A 171 -0.16 6.11 1.95
C ASN A 171 1.15 5.35 1.74
N GLU A 172 1.19 4.05 1.95
CA GLU A 172 2.47 3.34 1.92
C GLU A 172 2.37 1.82 1.78
N PRO A 173 3.40 1.15 1.23
CA PRO A 173 3.75 -0.15 1.70
C PRO A 173 4.23 -0.02 3.14
N HIS A 174 3.61 -0.76 4.08
CA HIS A 174 3.75 -0.45 5.50
C HIS A 174 4.97 -1.10 6.15
N LEU A 175 5.25 -2.35 5.81
CA LEU A 175 6.29 -3.14 6.47
C LEU A 175 6.73 -4.35 5.63
N ARG A 176 7.90 -4.90 5.99
CA ARG A 176 8.35 -6.25 5.64
C ARG A 176 8.18 -6.61 4.17
N TRP A 177 8.78 -5.82 3.29
CA TRP A 177 9.07 -6.19 1.92
C TRP A 177 7.84 -6.59 1.07
N SER A 178 6.80 -5.77 1.04
CA SER A 178 5.78 -5.93 0.01
C SER A 178 6.35 -5.55 -1.36
N THR A 179 5.83 -6.14 -2.45
CA THR A 179 6.43 -5.96 -3.78
C THR A 179 5.41 -5.61 -4.85
N GLY A 180 5.86 -4.87 -5.87
CA GLY A 180 5.13 -4.68 -7.11
C GLY A 180 3.87 -3.83 -6.98
N GLY A 181 3.97 -2.68 -6.29
CA GLY A 181 2.89 -1.70 -6.17
C GLY A 181 3.06 -0.51 -7.12
N LEU A 182 1.96 -0.02 -7.65
CA LEU A 182 1.88 1.21 -8.44
C LEU A 182 0.94 2.21 -7.76
N TYR A 183 1.47 3.40 -7.45
CA TYR A 183 0.69 4.58 -7.11
C TYR A 183 0.66 5.50 -8.34
N ASP A 184 -0.48 5.61 -8.98
CA ASP A 184 -0.66 6.31 -10.25
C ASP A 184 -1.67 7.45 -10.09
N ASN A 185 -1.22 8.69 -10.21
CA ASN A 185 -2.03 9.90 -10.00
C ASN A 185 -2.71 9.97 -8.62
N VAL A 186 -2.08 9.44 -7.59
CA VAL A 186 -2.58 9.51 -6.22
C VAL A 186 -2.29 10.90 -5.63
N LYS A 187 -3.27 11.45 -4.90
CA LYS A 187 -3.11 12.69 -4.15
C LYS A 187 -3.03 12.43 -2.65
N GLY A 188 -1.97 12.94 -2.04
CA GLY A 188 -1.68 12.79 -0.62
C GLY A 188 -0.22 12.44 -0.36
N ARG A 189 0.13 12.18 0.90
CA ARG A 189 1.49 11.75 1.25
C ARG A 189 1.70 10.31 0.84
N ILE A 190 2.86 9.99 0.25
CA ILE A 190 3.22 8.63 -0.15
C ILE A 190 4.64 8.33 0.29
N TYR A 191 4.83 7.27 1.10
CA TYR A 191 6.14 6.86 1.59
C TYR A 191 6.47 5.43 1.19
N VAL A 192 7.57 5.25 0.47
CA VAL A 192 8.21 3.96 0.20
C VAL A 192 9.60 4.02 0.81
N GLN A 193 9.81 3.42 1.97
CA GLN A 193 10.97 3.71 2.82
C GLN A 193 11.45 2.49 3.61
N ASN A 194 12.63 2.62 4.20
CA ASN A 194 13.05 1.74 5.27
C ASN A 194 12.48 2.29 6.60
N ARG A 195 11.66 1.54 7.26
CA ARG A 195 11.05 1.90 8.55
C ARG A 195 11.83 1.32 9.74
N TRP A 196 12.90 0.61 9.46
CA TRP A 196 13.82 0.06 10.44
C TRP A 196 13.12 -0.60 11.63
N ASN A 197 13.41 -0.15 12.86
CA ASN A 197 12.83 -0.70 14.09
C ASN A 197 11.45 -0.13 14.45
N ASN A 198 10.87 0.74 13.64
CA ASN A 198 9.54 1.29 13.93
C ASN A 198 8.51 0.19 14.10
N GLY A 199 7.61 0.35 15.08
CA GLY A 199 6.59 -0.63 15.40
C GLY A 199 7.18 -1.98 15.79
N THR A 200 6.90 -3.03 15.03
CA THR A 200 7.38 -4.40 15.27
C THR A 200 8.58 -4.74 14.39
N ALA A 201 9.56 -3.84 14.27
CA ALA A 201 10.68 -3.92 13.34
C ALA A 201 10.19 -4.03 11.87
N HIS A 202 9.65 -2.93 11.37
CA HIS A 202 9.01 -2.88 10.05
C HIS A 202 10.00 -3.08 8.90
N GLY A 203 11.25 -2.61 9.04
CA GLY A 203 12.30 -2.77 8.06
C GLY A 203 11.99 -2.08 6.72
N TRP A 204 12.56 -2.59 5.65
CA TRP A 204 12.25 -2.14 4.30
C TRP A 204 10.80 -2.45 3.96
N SER A 205 10.03 -1.42 3.65
CA SER A 205 8.57 -1.55 3.50
C SER A 205 8.17 -2.03 2.10
N GLY A 206 8.86 -1.57 1.06
CA GLY A 206 8.48 -1.88 -0.31
C GLY A 206 9.64 -2.05 -1.27
N ALA A 207 9.48 -2.97 -2.22
CA ALA A 207 10.40 -3.26 -3.30
C ALA A 207 9.67 -3.33 -4.64
N ASN A 208 10.30 -2.83 -5.72
CA ASN A 208 9.69 -2.74 -7.05
C ASN A 208 8.38 -1.95 -7.06
N TYR A 209 8.35 -0.85 -6.31
CA TYR A 209 7.26 0.12 -6.32
C TYR A 209 7.49 1.18 -7.36
N THR A 210 6.42 1.61 -7.99
CA THR A 210 6.41 2.75 -8.92
C THR A 210 5.46 3.83 -8.43
N LEU A 211 5.95 5.05 -8.30
CA LEU A 211 5.18 6.26 -8.09
C LEU A 211 5.10 7.01 -9.42
N TYR A 212 3.89 7.25 -9.93
CA TYR A 212 3.69 7.86 -11.24
C TYR A 212 2.73 9.05 -11.18
N ASN A 213 3.20 10.24 -11.54
CA ASN A 213 2.41 11.48 -11.62
C ASN A 213 1.61 11.83 -10.35
N ASN A 214 2.10 11.46 -9.17
CA ASN A 214 1.43 11.72 -7.90
C ASN A 214 1.52 13.19 -7.48
N GLU A 215 0.70 13.59 -6.50
CA GLU A 215 0.67 14.94 -5.93
C GLU A 215 0.73 14.85 -4.41
N GLY A 216 1.57 15.68 -3.80
CA GLY A 216 1.77 15.79 -2.36
C GLY A 216 3.11 15.23 -1.89
N LYS A 217 3.35 15.32 -0.59
CA LYS A 217 4.64 14.99 0.01
C LYS A 217 5.01 13.52 -0.17
N PHE A 218 6.27 13.26 -0.43
CA PHE A 218 6.74 11.91 -0.70
C PHE A 218 8.10 11.58 -0.09
N ILE A 219 8.29 10.30 0.20
CA ILE A 219 9.57 9.66 0.46
C ILE A 219 9.66 8.45 -0.47
N ILE A 220 10.75 8.29 -1.18
CA ILE A 220 11.01 7.08 -1.92
C ILE A 220 12.49 6.69 -1.78
N SER A 221 12.71 5.50 -1.26
CA SER A 221 14.03 4.91 -1.05
C SER A 221 14.11 3.58 -1.76
N GLN A 222 15.27 3.23 -2.26
CA GLN A 222 15.50 1.94 -2.89
C GLN A 222 15.87 0.90 -1.85
N SER A 223 15.14 -0.21 -1.82
CA SER A 223 15.48 -1.36 -1.00
C SER A 223 16.69 -2.13 -1.59
N PRO A 224 17.48 -2.84 -0.77
CA PRO A 224 18.57 -3.65 -1.26
C PRO A 224 18.12 -4.67 -2.32
N LEU A 225 18.90 -4.87 -3.37
CA LEU A 225 18.66 -5.85 -4.43
C LEU A 225 17.32 -5.68 -5.20
N ALA A 226 16.68 -4.51 -5.08
CA ALA A 226 15.45 -4.18 -5.79
C ALA A 226 15.46 -2.71 -6.20
N ALA A 227 14.62 -2.33 -7.15
CA ALA A 227 14.49 -0.95 -7.59
C ALA A 227 13.10 -0.40 -7.25
N ASN A 228 13.06 0.83 -6.75
CA ASN A 228 11.86 1.63 -6.65
C ASN A 228 11.97 2.83 -7.60
N TYR A 229 10.87 3.21 -8.21
CA TYR A 229 10.84 4.19 -9.29
C TYR A 229 9.90 5.36 -8.96
N LEU A 230 10.33 6.56 -9.32
CA LEU A 230 9.51 7.76 -9.30
C LEU A 230 9.49 8.39 -10.69
N PHE A 231 8.31 8.59 -11.23
CA PHE A 231 8.10 9.27 -12.50
C PHE A 231 7.10 10.42 -12.34
N GLY A 232 7.53 11.65 -12.63
CA GLY A 232 6.61 12.76 -12.78
C GLY A 232 5.90 13.21 -11.52
N GLN A 233 6.60 13.40 -10.40
CA GLN A 233 6.01 14.03 -9.21
C GLN A 233 5.67 15.49 -9.50
N SER A 234 4.52 15.98 -9.00
CA SER A 234 4.00 17.33 -9.30
C SER A 234 4.90 18.46 -8.82
N ASP A 235 5.55 18.31 -7.67
CA ASP A 235 6.46 19.29 -7.10
C ASP A 235 7.69 18.63 -6.47
N ALA A 236 8.88 19.11 -6.83
CA ALA A 236 10.13 18.67 -6.25
C ALA A 236 10.25 19.05 -4.77
N ALA A 237 9.65 20.18 -4.36
CA ALA A 237 9.61 20.64 -2.99
C ALA A 237 8.76 19.73 -2.07
N ASP A 238 7.93 18.87 -2.63
CA ASP A 238 7.17 17.89 -1.88
C ASP A 238 8.00 16.69 -1.38
N ARG A 239 9.26 16.60 -1.81
CA ARG A 239 10.18 15.60 -1.26
C ARG A 239 10.45 15.88 0.21
N LEU A 240 10.19 14.90 1.05
CA LEU A 240 10.61 14.95 2.43
C LEU A 240 11.99 14.30 2.60
N PRO A 241 12.83 14.82 3.47
CA PRO A 241 14.05 14.13 3.84
C PRO A 241 13.67 12.75 4.41
N PHE A 242 14.48 11.75 4.07
CA PHE A 242 14.39 10.45 4.72
C PHE A 242 14.84 10.63 6.18
N VAL A 243 13.89 10.65 7.10
CA VAL A 243 14.16 10.78 8.53
C VAL A 243 13.94 9.41 9.16
N MET A 244 15.02 8.75 9.48
CA MET A 244 15.01 7.62 10.41
C MET A 244 15.10 8.18 11.82
N ALA A 245 13.97 8.27 12.50
CA ALA A 245 13.88 8.98 13.78
C ALA A 245 14.66 8.33 14.95
N GLU A 246 15.21 7.13 14.81
CA GLU A 246 15.80 6.39 15.94
C GLU A 246 17.06 5.55 15.60
N VAL A 247 17.73 5.81 14.49
CA VAL A 247 18.92 5.03 14.11
C VAL A 247 20.08 5.96 13.80
N ASP A 248 21.28 5.53 14.19
CA ASP A 248 22.53 6.16 13.83
C ASP A 248 22.58 6.42 12.30
N PRO A 249 22.50 7.68 11.87
CA PRO A 249 22.46 8.04 10.46
C PRO A 249 23.72 7.65 9.69
N GLY A 250 24.78 7.22 10.38
CA GLY A 250 26.04 6.83 9.77
C GLY A 250 26.04 5.40 9.15
N ASN A 251 25.11 4.53 9.52
CA ASN A 251 25.22 3.09 9.21
C ASN A 251 24.14 2.52 8.28
N VAL A 252 23.19 3.33 7.80
CA VAL A 252 22.18 2.81 6.86
C VAL A 252 22.37 3.47 5.51
N PRO A 253 22.68 2.67 4.48
CA PRO A 253 22.76 3.19 3.13
C PRO A 253 21.40 3.76 2.73
N ASN A 254 21.33 5.09 2.56
CA ASN A 254 20.17 5.72 1.95
C ASN A 254 20.26 5.50 0.44
N TYR A 255 19.78 4.37 -0.02
CA TYR A 255 19.72 4.09 -1.45
C TYR A 255 18.67 4.98 -2.09
N LYS A 256 19.12 5.83 -2.97
CA LYS A 256 18.25 6.70 -3.76
C LYS A 256 17.50 5.86 -4.79
N ALA A 257 16.18 6.03 -4.85
CA ALA A 257 15.36 5.42 -5.89
C ALA A 257 15.72 5.95 -7.29
N CYS A 258 15.29 5.24 -8.32
CA CYS A 258 15.40 5.72 -9.69
C CYS A 258 14.32 6.78 -9.97
N GLU A 259 14.72 8.02 -10.18
CA GLU A 259 13.84 9.16 -10.28
C GLU A 259 13.92 9.87 -11.63
N TYR A 260 12.76 10.16 -12.20
CA TYR A 260 12.61 10.80 -13.50
C TYR A 260 11.57 11.92 -13.45
N SER A 261 11.90 13.10 -13.99
CA SER A 261 10.99 14.24 -14.11
C SER A 261 10.34 14.68 -12.80
N VAL A 262 11.09 14.74 -11.70
CA VAL A 262 10.63 15.31 -10.44
C VAL A 262 10.35 16.80 -10.63
N GLY A 263 9.16 17.28 -10.23
CA GLY A 263 8.69 18.65 -10.44
C GLY A 263 7.91 18.84 -11.74
N ARG A 264 7.69 17.79 -12.54
CA ARG A 264 6.93 17.86 -13.79
C ARG A 264 6.24 16.53 -14.09
N LYS A 265 4.94 16.56 -14.33
CA LYS A 265 4.18 15.36 -14.70
C LYS A 265 4.68 14.77 -16.04
N MET A 266 4.61 13.48 -16.14
CA MET A 266 4.95 12.68 -17.31
C MET A 266 3.76 12.54 -18.27
N THR A 267 4.06 12.24 -19.52
CA THR A 267 3.12 11.75 -20.51
C THR A 267 3.45 10.28 -20.80
N PRO A 268 2.47 9.37 -20.86
CA PRO A 268 1.02 9.58 -20.70
C PRO A 268 0.61 10.01 -19.28
N GLN A 269 -0.58 10.56 -19.14
CA GLN A 269 -1.06 11.05 -17.83
C GLN A 269 -1.16 9.95 -16.78
N SER A 270 -1.56 8.74 -17.16
CA SER A 270 -1.63 7.55 -16.29
C SER A 270 -0.89 6.38 -16.94
N LEU A 271 0.00 5.78 -16.20
CA LEU A 271 0.73 4.60 -16.64
C LEU A 271 -0.20 3.39 -16.74
N TYR A 272 -1.05 3.19 -15.74
CA TYR A 272 -2.00 2.07 -15.72
C TYR A 272 -3.00 2.14 -16.87
N LEU A 273 -3.61 3.30 -17.10
CA LEU A 273 -4.60 3.45 -18.16
C LEU A 273 -3.96 3.33 -19.55
N GLN A 274 -2.72 3.82 -19.73
CA GLN A 274 -2.01 3.63 -20.97
C GLN A 274 -1.72 2.16 -21.26
N GLN A 275 -1.22 1.42 -20.28
CA GLN A 275 -0.99 -0.02 -20.42
C GLN A 275 -2.28 -0.80 -20.69
N LEU A 276 -3.38 -0.40 -20.05
CA LEU A 276 -4.70 -1.00 -20.28
C LEU A 276 -5.18 -0.76 -21.71
N ARG A 277 -5.05 0.48 -22.19
CA ARG A 277 -5.38 0.88 -23.56
C ARG A 277 -4.52 0.14 -24.60
N ASP A 278 -3.23 0.04 -24.38
CA ASP A 278 -2.30 -0.62 -25.32
C ASP A 278 -2.60 -2.12 -25.43
N ARG A 279 -3.04 -2.73 -24.34
CA ARG A 279 -3.34 -4.16 -24.29
C ARG A 279 -4.75 -4.52 -24.78
N LEU A 280 -5.74 -3.74 -24.46
CA LEU A 280 -7.16 -4.07 -24.67
C LEU A 280 -7.90 -3.11 -25.62
N GLY A 281 -7.22 -2.06 -26.11
CA GLY A 281 -7.81 -1.03 -26.94
C GLY A 281 -8.43 0.15 -26.16
N PRO A 282 -8.80 1.23 -26.86
CA PRO A 282 -9.28 2.47 -26.26
C PRO A 282 -10.58 2.30 -25.46
N GLU A 283 -11.41 1.35 -25.82
CA GLU A 283 -12.69 1.07 -25.14
C GLU A 283 -12.48 0.70 -23.65
N ALA A 284 -11.35 0.03 -23.34
CA ALA A 284 -11.07 -0.41 -21.99
C ALA A 284 -10.82 0.72 -20.98
N VAL A 285 -10.58 1.95 -21.47
CA VAL A 285 -10.30 3.13 -20.64
C VAL A 285 -11.40 4.19 -20.76
N ALA A 286 -12.44 3.93 -21.51
CA ALA A 286 -13.57 4.85 -21.73
C ALA A 286 -14.65 4.74 -20.63
N ALA A 287 -14.54 3.82 -19.68
CA ALA A 287 -15.53 3.51 -18.66
C ALA A 287 -15.32 4.29 -17.35
#